data_dde218f1e8245b321826955db2cad7b7
#
_entry.id   dde218f1e8245b321826955db2cad7b7
#
_cell.length_a   1.000
_cell.length_b   1.000
_cell.length_c   1.000
_cell.angle_alpha   90.00
_cell.angle_beta   90.00
_cell.angle_gamma   90.00
#
_symmetry.space_group_name_H-M   'P 1'
#
loop_
_entity.id
_entity.type
_entity.pdbx_description
1 polymer ?
#
loop_
_entity_poly.entity_id
_entity_poly.type
_entity_poly.pdbx_seq_one_letter_code
_entity_poly.pdbx_strand_id
1 'polypeptide(L)'
;MDLKLTQEQITEIRHLHSKCPAKRFADKLKALLLLDKGLSCIEVGEILLLDDDTIRKYRNQYLVQGAESLLSDNNKGTQAYLSMEQLEELDKHLQNSVYSDSKGIRDWIVQNFNIKYTASGILSLLKRMGFVYKKPVLTPCKANVEKQNEFVAEYRELKDNLPKEDKIYFVDGVHPQHNTIAGYGWIKKGKTKQLKTNNGRQRININGAINLETKQVIYVKDERINAQTMIALLKQILKTQKEGKIHIILDNARYYHARLVKDFLADNSRVVFHFLPPYSPNLNIIERLWHILKEEVVYNTFYLRFCNFEKAVKKFFENKVWMDKKFENALTDNFQIIEPDFSASYL
;
A
#
# COMPACT_ATOMS: atom_id res chain seq x y z
N MET A 1 -9.60 31.86 50.33
CA MET A 1 -9.30 30.60 51.03
C MET A 1 -8.05 30.01 50.40
N ASP A 2 -7.01 29.88 51.20
CA ASP A 2 -5.73 29.31 50.75
C ASP A 2 -5.86 27.79 50.68
N LEU A 3 -5.39 27.22 49.59
CA LEU A 3 -5.33 25.78 49.44
C LEU A 3 -4.12 25.24 50.23
N LYS A 4 -4.37 24.31 51.16
CA LYS A 4 -3.31 23.59 51.87
C LYS A 4 -3.45 22.11 51.62
N LEU A 5 -2.39 21.47 51.13
CA LEU A 5 -2.33 20.07 50.76
C LEU A 5 -1.56 19.26 51.83
N THR A 6 -1.99 18.03 52.06
CA THR A 6 -1.20 17.10 52.86
C THR A 6 -0.01 16.57 52.04
N GLN A 7 0.99 16.01 52.72
CA GLN A 7 2.16 15.43 52.05
C GLN A 7 1.79 14.28 51.10
N GLU A 8 0.75 13.52 51.43
CA GLU A 8 0.22 12.46 50.60
C GLU A 8 -0.40 13.02 49.31
N GLN A 9 -1.20 14.07 49.44
CA GLN A 9 -1.83 14.75 48.27
C GLN A 9 -0.77 15.40 47.36
N ILE A 10 0.28 15.97 47.90
CA ILE A 10 1.40 16.52 47.12
C ILE A 10 2.11 15.41 46.37
N THR A 11 2.31 14.25 46.99
CA THR A 11 2.94 13.08 46.34
C THR A 11 2.07 12.53 45.23
N GLU A 12 0.77 12.41 45.47
CA GLU A 12 -0.22 12.00 44.46
C GLU A 12 -0.22 12.94 43.25
N ILE A 13 -0.33 14.26 43.48
CA ILE A 13 -0.36 15.26 42.41
C ILE A 13 0.94 15.23 41.57
N ARG A 14 2.10 15.07 42.23
CA ARG A 14 3.39 14.93 41.52
C ARG A 14 3.45 13.66 40.70
N HIS A 15 2.93 12.55 41.21
CA HIS A 15 2.85 11.29 40.48
C HIS A 15 1.95 11.41 39.25
N LEU A 16 0.75 11.98 39.40
CA LEU A 16 -0.16 12.24 38.29
C LEU A 16 0.46 13.19 37.24
N HIS A 17 1.18 14.22 37.71
CA HIS A 17 1.88 15.15 36.81
C HIS A 17 2.97 14.44 35.98
N SER A 18 3.76 13.54 36.58
CA SER A 18 4.85 12.84 35.89
C SER A 18 4.33 11.91 34.77
N LYS A 19 3.11 11.42 34.90
CA LYS A 19 2.44 10.53 33.93
C LYS A 19 1.55 11.28 32.95
N CYS A 20 1.39 12.60 33.06
CA CYS A 20 0.42 13.37 32.31
C CYS A 20 0.91 13.60 30.86
N PRO A 21 0.18 13.11 29.81
CA PRO A 21 0.62 13.22 28.44
C PRO A 21 0.34 14.59 27.82
N ALA A 22 -0.54 15.39 28.39
CA ALA A 22 -0.99 16.65 27.78
C ALA A 22 -0.66 17.85 28.69
N LYS A 23 -0.01 18.88 28.08
CA LYS A 23 0.39 20.11 28.78
C LYS A 23 -0.76 20.74 29.58
N ARG A 24 -1.98 20.83 29.02
CA ARG A 24 -3.16 21.43 29.63
C ARG A 24 -3.53 20.79 30.99
N PHE A 25 -3.36 19.47 31.14
CA PHE A 25 -3.62 18.78 32.39
C PHE A 25 -2.45 18.92 33.36
N ALA A 26 -1.22 18.91 32.86
CA ALA A 26 -0.03 19.17 33.65
C ALA A 26 -0.09 20.58 34.32
N ASP A 27 -0.57 21.58 33.59
CA ASP A 27 -0.69 22.94 34.12
C ASP A 27 -1.78 23.05 35.20
N LYS A 28 -2.88 22.29 35.11
CA LYS A 28 -3.87 22.18 36.22
C LYS A 28 -3.26 21.64 37.50
N LEU A 29 -2.45 20.58 37.41
CA LEU A 29 -1.77 19.98 38.56
C LEU A 29 -0.68 20.89 39.12
N LYS A 30 0.08 21.61 38.29
CA LYS A 30 1.04 22.62 38.74
C LYS A 30 0.35 23.77 39.48
N ALA A 31 -0.82 24.20 39.02
CA ALA A 31 -1.56 25.26 39.70
C ALA A 31 -1.86 24.91 41.15
N LEU A 32 -2.26 23.67 41.44
CA LEU A 32 -2.52 23.22 42.81
C LEU A 32 -1.25 23.25 43.70
N LEU A 33 -0.13 22.80 43.13
CA LEU A 33 1.17 22.81 43.88
C LEU A 33 1.67 24.23 44.13
N LEU A 34 1.37 25.19 43.24
CA LEU A 34 1.73 26.60 43.45
C LEU A 34 0.79 27.27 44.46
N LEU A 35 -0.50 26.97 44.46
CA LEU A 35 -1.45 27.46 45.47
C LEU A 35 -1.10 26.94 46.85
N ASP A 36 -0.67 25.67 47.03
CA ASP A 36 -0.23 25.09 48.28
C ASP A 36 0.99 25.82 48.87
N LYS A 37 1.86 26.36 48.02
CA LYS A 37 3.00 27.20 48.45
C LYS A 37 2.58 28.59 48.96
N GLY A 38 1.29 28.93 48.93
CA GLY A 38 0.75 30.19 49.41
C GLY A 38 0.68 31.29 48.36
N LEU A 39 0.88 30.97 47.05
CA LEU A 39 0.71 31.91 45.98
C LEU A 39 -0.78 32.16 45.74
N SER A 40 -1.16 33.41 45.44
CA SER A 40 -2.51 33.79 45.06
C SER A 40 -2.89 33.26 43.66
N CYS A 41 -4.20 33.19 43.36
CA CYS A 41 -4.65 32.79 42.04
C CYS A 41 -4.14 33.71 40.90
N ILE A 42 -3.91 35.00 41.21
CA ILE A 42 -3.35 35.97 40.29
C ILE A 42 -1.90 35.60 39.96
N GLU A 43 -1.06 35.43 40.98
CA GLU A 43 0.35 35.09 40.82
C GLU A 43 0.53 33.74 40.10
N VAL A 44 -0.31 32.73 40.42
CA VAL A 44 -0.29 31.43 39.74
C VAL A 44 -0.72 31.60 38.27
N GLY A 45 -1.71 32.46 37.99
CA GLY A 45 -2.13 32.79 36.66
C GLY A 45 -1.00 33.43 35.84
N GLU A 46 -0.29 34.40 36.40
CA GLU A 46 0.88 35.01 35.77
C GLU A 46 1.99 34.00 35.46
N ILE A 47 2.31 33.10 36.39
CA ILE A 47 3.36 32.08 36.27
C ILE A 47 2.99 31.05 35.13
N LEU A 48 1.74 30.64 35.10
CA LEU A 48 1.25 29.63 34.14
C LEU A 48 0.74 30.21 32.84
N LEU A 49 0.71 31.56 32.70
CA LEU A 49 0.15 32.29 31.57
C LEU A 49 -1.33 31.95 31.37
N LEU A 50 -2.09 31.92 32.44
CA LEU A 50 -3.51 31.60 32.49
C LEU A 50 -4.27 32.73 33.23
N ASP A 51 -5.56 32.83 32.97
CA ASP A 51 -6.48 33.73 33.70
C ASP A 51 -6.67 33.22 35.13
N ASP A 52 -6.73 34.15 36.10
CA ASP A 52 -6.92 33.85 37.53
C ASP A 52 -8.26 33.13 37.80
N ASP A 53 -9.32 33.40 37.02
CA ASP A 53 -10.58 32.69 37.09
C ASP A 53 -10.41 31.21 36.69
N THR A 54 -9.50 30.93 35.75
CA THR A 54 -9.16 29.57 35.36
C THR A 54 -8.47 28.83 36.52
N ILE A 55 -7.56 29.50 37.26
CA ILE A 55 -6.91 28.93 38.43
C ILE A 55 -7.93 28.66 39.54
N ARG A 56 -8.87 29.58 39.77
CA ARG A 56 -9.97 29.36 40.73
C ARG A 56 -10.83 28.16 40.35
N LYS A 57 -11.14 27.97 39.07
CA LYS A 57 -11.86 26.79 38.60
C LYS A 57 -11.11 25.50 38.86
N TYR A 58 -9.82 25.44 38.61
CA TYR A 58 -9.00 24.26 38.90
C TYR A 58 -8.96 23.92 40.38
N ARG A 59 -8.77 24.94 41.25
CA ARG A 59 -8.81 24.76 42.71
C ARG A 59 -10.16 24.23 43.16
N ASN A 60 -11.26 24.84 42.72
CA ASN A 60 -12.62 24.43 43.09
C ASN A 60 -12.95 23.02 42.61
N GLN A 61 -12.56 22.66 41.39
CA GLN A 61 -12.71 21.33 40.86
C GLN A 61 -11.97 20.29 41.73
N TYR A 62 -10.74 20.59 42.09
CA TYR A 62 -9.95 19.75 42.98
C TYR A 62 -10.62 19.54 44.35
N LEU A 63 -11.11 20.62 44.96
CA LEU A 63 -11.75 20.57 46.29
C LEU A 63 -13.02 19.73 46.29
N VAL A 64 -13.74 19.68 45.16
CA VAL A 64 -14.99 18.92 45.06
C VAL A 64 -14.79 17.49 44.58
N GLN A 65 -13.85 17.24 43.68
CA GLN A 65 -13.77 15.98 42.91
C GLN A 65 -12.39 15.31 42.99
N GLY A 66 -11.39 15.92 43.67
CA GLY A 66 -10.02 15.37 43.79
C GLY A 66 -9.15 15.58 42.55
N ALA A 67 -7.90 15.12 42.65
CA ALA A 67 -6.85 15.38 41.64
C ALA A 67 -7.10 14.70 40.31
N GLU A 68 -7.67 13.49 40.28
CA GLU A 68 -7.95 12.73 39.08
C GLU A 68 -8.96 13.44 38.16
N SER A 69 -9.91 14.19 38.75
CA SER A 69 -10.92 14.95 37.99
C SER A 69 -10.30 15.99 37.07
N LEU A 70 -9.14 16.50 37.39
CA LEU A 70 -8.39 17.48 36.61
C LEU A 70 -7.77 16.88 35.34
N LEU A 71 -7.62 15.58 35.29
CA LEU A 71 -7.06 14.84 34.15
C LEU A 71 -8.12 14.48 33.08
N SER A 72 -9.38 14.76 33.35
CA SER A 72 -10.47 14.58 32.42
C SER A 72 -10.92 15.89 31.79
N ASP A 73 -11.33 15.84 30.53
CA ASP A 73 -12.06 16.91 29.88
C ASP A 73 -13.57 16.68 30.10
N ASN A 74 -14.21 17.56 30.84
CA ASN A 74 -15.67 17.59 30.95
C ASN A 74 -16.36 18.12 29.66
N ASN A 75 -15.59 18.41 28.62
CA ASN A 75 -16.13 18.77 27.33
C ASN A 75 -16.75 17.53 26.66
N LYS A 76 -18.04 17.41 26.70
CA LYS A 76 -18.80 16.36 25.99
C LYS A 76 -18.69 16.45 24.47
N GLY A 77 -17.85 17.34 23.94
CA GLY A 77 -17.72 17.60 22.51
C GLY A 77 -19.00 18.26 21.92
N THR A 78 -18.93 18.64 20.67
CA THR A 78 -20.09 19.08 19.91
C THR A 78 -20.92 17.87 19.52
N GLN A 79 -22.22 17.90 19.69
CA GLN A 79 -23.13 16.84 19.26
C GLN A 79 -22.92 16.56 17.76
N ALA A 80 -22.85 15.29 17.39
CA ALA A 80 -22.69 14.89 16.00
C ALA A 80 -23.91 15.35 15.19
N TYR A 81 -23.68 15.85 13.98
CA TYR A 81 -24.77 16.27 13.09
C TYR A 81 -25.57 15.07 12.56
N LEU A 82 -24.92 13.91 12.39
CA LEU A 82 -25.55 12.67 11.95
C LEU A 82 -25.84 11.76 13.16
N SER A 83 -26.98 11.08 13.16
CA SER A 83 -27.29 10.01 14.11
C SER A 83 -26.41 8.78 13.83
N MET A 84 -26.40 7.81 14.76
CA MET A 84 -25.68 6.55 14.57
C MET A 84 -26.19 5.79 13.35
N GLU A 85 -27.49 5.73 13.14
CA GLU A 85 -28.14 5.10 12.00
C GLU A 85 -27.73 5.74 10.67
N GLN A 86 -27.71 7.09 10.63
CA GLN A 86 -27.26 7.84 9.46
C GLN A 86 -25.75 7.65 9.17
N LEU A 87 -24.94 7.48 10.22
CA LEU A 87 -23.52 7.16 10.06
C LEU A 87 -23.31 5.76 9.49
N GLU A 88 -24.08 4.77 9.93
CA GLU A 88 -24.04 3.41 9.39
C GLU A 88 -24.50 3.36 7.93
N GLU A 89 -25.54 4.12 7.58
CA GLU A 89 -26.01 4.22 6.20
C GLU A 89 -24.97 4.88 5.30
N LEU A 90 -24.35 5.98 5.76
CA LEU A 90 -23.25 6.64 5.06
C LEU A 90 -22.05 5.70 4.91
N ASP A 91 -21.70 4.94 5.93
CA ASP A 91 -20.61 3.97 5.89
C ASP A 91 -20.85 2.90 4.82
N LYS A 92 -22.00 2.27 4.82
CA LYS A 92 -22.41 1.29 3.80
C LYS A 92 -22.38 1.88 2.40
N HIS A 93 -22.87 3.11 2.24
CA HIS A 93 -22.86 3.79 0.95
C HIS A 93 -21.42 4.03 0.45
N LEU A 94 -20.53 4.52 1.32
CA LEU A 94 -19.15 4.83 0.97
C LEU A 94 -18.29 3.58 0.74
N GLN A 95 -18.64 2.44 1.33
CA GLN A 95 -17.99 1.15 1.03
C GLN A 95 -18.32 0.67 -0.39
N ASN A 96 -19.53 0.98 -0.88
CA ASN A 96 -20.00 0.56 -2.22
C ASN A 96 -19.79 1.61 -3.31
N SER A 97 -19.37 2.83 -2.97
CA SER A 97 -19.26 3.95 -3.91
C SER A 97 -17.95 4.68 -3.77
N VAL A 98 -17.29 4.99 -4.88
CA VAL A 98 -16.03 5.74 -4.90
C VAL A 98 -16.27 7.17 -5.33
N TYR A 99 -15.98 8.12 -4.45
CA TYR A 99 -16.05 9.55 -4.75
C TYR A 99 -14.66 10.12 -5.03
N SER A 100 -14.53 10.87 -6.11
CA SER A 100 -13.27 11.54 -6.47
C SER A 100 -12.98 12.76 -5.57
N ASP A 101 -14.00 13.32 -4.96
CA ASP A 101 -13.91 14.48 -4.05
C ASP A 101 -14.95 14.44 -2.92
N SER A 102 -14.75 15.26 -1.93
CA SER A 102 -15.66 15.38 -0.78
C SER A 102 -16.98 16.12 -1.09
N LYS A 103 -17.07 16.78 -2.25
CA LYS A 103 -18.30 17.52 -2.65
C LYS A 103 -19.41 16.52 -2.94
N GLY A 104 -19.15 15.49 -3.72
CA GLY A 104 -20.14 14.46 -4.02
C GLY A 104 -20.70 13.79 -2.75
N ILE A 105 -19.83 13.52 -1.76
CA ILE A 105 -20.28 12.97 -0.47
C ILE A 105 -21.17 13.95 0.29
N ARG A 106 -20.83 15.25 0.31
CA ARG A 106 -21.70 16.27 0.93
C ARG A 106 -23.05 16.36 0.25
N ASP A 107 -23.05 16.34 -1.08
CA ASP A 107 -24.29 16.42 -1.86
C ASP A 107 -25.19 15.21 -1.58
N TRP A 108 -24.60 14.01 -1.46
CA TRP A 108 -25.31 12.80 -1.06
C TRP A 108 -25.92 12.93 0.36
N ILE A 109 -25.16 13.42 1.35
CA ILE A 109 -25.65 13.64 2.73
C ILE A 109 -26.81 14.64 2.74
N VAL A 110 -26.73 15.71 1.95
CA VAL A 110 -27.80 16.69 1.84
C VAL A 110 -29.06 16.06 1.24
N GLN A 111 -28.90 15.28 0.19
CA GLN A 111 -30.03 14.62 -0.48
C GLN A 111 -30.76 13.59 0.41
N ASN A 112 -30.00 12.80 1.18
CA ASN A 112 -30.58 11.72 1.97
C ASN A 112 -30.97 12.13 3.39
N PHE A 113 -30.22 13.06 4.00
CA PHE A 113 -30.42 13.44 5.41
C PHE A 113 -30.79 14.92 5.62
N ASN A 114 -30.80 15.72 4.57
CA ASN A 114 -31.01 17.17 4.63
C ASN A 114 -30.05 17.90 5.60
N ILE A 115 -28.84 17.38 5.78
CA ILE A 115 -27.81 17.93 6.67
C ILE A 115 -26.65 18.50 5.85
N LYS A 116 -26.26 19.76 6.14
CA LYS A 116 -25.20 20.45 5.43
C LYS A 116 -23.88 20.39 6.19
N TYR A 117 -22.83 19.90 5.56
CA TYR A 117 -21.45 19.93 6.06
C TYR A 117 -20.61 20.99 5.35
N THR A 118 -19.69 21.62 6.09
CA THR A 118 -18.59 22.36 5.49
C THR A 118 -17.58 21.43 4.84
N ALA A 119 -16.71 21.94 3.94
CA ALA A 119 -15.66 21.12 3.33
C ALA A 119 -14.69 20.52 4.37
N SER A 120 -14.34 21.28 5.40
CA SER A 120 -13.49 20.78 6.50
C SER A 120 -14.24 19.80 7.41
N GLY A 121 -15.52 20.04 7.65
CA GLY A 121 -16.36 19.20 8.50
C GLY A 121 -16.52 17.78 7.92
N ILE A 122 -16.76 17.65 6.61
CA ILE A 122 -16.86 16.35 5.98
C ILE A 122 -15.52 15.59 5.98
N LEU A 123 -14.40 16.28 5.75
CA LEU A 123 -13.07 15.63 5.81
C LEU A 123 -12.75 15.11 7.23
N SER A 124 -13.17 15.87 8.27
CA SER A 124 -13.04 15.44 9.66
C SER A 124 -13.94 14.24 9.99
N LEU A 125 -15.16 14.23 9.44
CA LEU A 125 -16.09 13.11 9.57
C LEU A 125 -15.51 11.84 8.94
N LEU A 126 -15.09 11.91 7.68
CA LEU A 126 -14.50 10.77 6.96
C LEU A 126 -13.29 10.18 7.69
N LYS A 127 -12.40 11.02 8.22
CA LYS A 127 -11.26 10.56 9.02
C LYS A 127 -11.68 9.83 10.29
N ARG A 128 -12.72 10.33 11.00
CA ARG A 128 -13.26 9.65 12.20
C ARG A 128 -13.90 8.32 11.87
N MET A 129 -14.54 8.20 10.69
CA MET A 129 -15.11 6.95 10.17
C MET A 129 -14.04 6.00 9.60
N GLY A 130 -12.75 6.39 9.59
CA GLY A 130 -11.66 5.54 9.10
C GLY A 130 -11.43 5.59 7.59
N PHE A 131 -12.11 6.46 6.86
CA PHE A 131 -11.89 6.62 5.43
C PHE A 131 -10.62 7.43 5.13
N VAL A 132 -9.88 6.97 4.13
CA VAL A 132 -8.67 7.62 3.63
C VAL A 132 -8.77 7.81 2.12
N TYR A 133 -8.22 8.92 1.62
CA TYR A 133 -8.18 9.17 0.19
C TYR A 133 -7.06 8.36 -0.46
N LYS A 134 -7.42 7.32 -1.24
CA LYS A 134 -6.48 6.44 -1.93
C LYS A 134 -7.02 6.02 -3.30
N LYS A 135 -6.11 5.65 -4.20
CA LYS A 135 -6.48 5.11 -5.51
C LYS A 135 -7.01 3.69 -5.36
N PRO A 136 -8.18 3.37 -5.97
CA PRO A 136 -8.68 1.99 -6.01
C PRO A 136 -7.73 1.08 -6.80
N VAL A 137 -7.72 -0.18 -6.44
CA VAL A 137 -6.99 -1.23 -7.17
C VAL A 137 -7.91 -1.81 -8.26
N LEU A 138 -7.39 -1.90 -9.49
CA LEU A 138 -8.12 -2.55 -10.57
C LEU A 138 -8.03 -4.07 -10.41
N THR A 139 -9.17 -4.71 -10.30
CA THR A 139 -9.28 -6.16 -10.16
C THR A 139 -9.96 -6.74 -11.41
N PRO A 140 -9.39 -7.78 -12.05
CA PRO A 140 -10.04 -8.43 -13.16
C PRO A 140 -11.39 -9.04 -12.77
N CYS A 141 -12.48 -8.55 -13.32
CA CYS A 141 -13.83 -9.03 -12.98
C CYS A 141 -14.09 -10.51 -13.31
N LYS A 142 -13.26 -11.10 -14.18
CA LYS A 142 -13.36 -12.52 -14.59
C LYS A 142 -12.40 -13.43 -13.82
N ALA A 143 -11.69 -12.93 -12.81
CA ALA A 143 -10.86 -13.76 -11.96
C ALA A 143 -11.73 -14.77 -11.17
N ASN A 144 -11.32 -16.03 -11.15
CA ASN A 144 -12.02 -17.08 -10.43
C ASN A 144 -11.17 -17.51 -9.22
N VAL A 145 -11.71 -17.30 -8.02
CA VAL A 145 -11.03 -17.57 -6.75
C VAL A 145 -10.73 -19.07 -6.59
N GLU A 146 -11.68 -19.93 -6.96
CA GLU A 146 -11.53 -21.38 -6.83
C GLU A 146 -10.36 -21.88 -7.67
N LYS A 147 -10.32 -21.48 -8.96
CA LYS A 147 -9.22 -21.84 -9.86
C LYS A 147 -7.86 -21.28 -9.42
N GLN A 148 -7.84 -20.10 -8.80
CA GLN A 148 -6.62 -19.55 -8.23
C GLN A 148 -6.14 -20.40 -7.06
N ASN A 149 -7.04 -20.81 -6.17
CA ASN A 149 -6.72 -21.69 -5.04
C ASN A 149 -6.27 -23.08 -5.50
N GLU A 150 -6.93 -23.67 -6.50
CA GLU A 150 -6.54 -24.93 -7.13
C GLU A 150 -5.11 -24.83 -7.66
N PHE A 151 -4.81 -23.82 -8.46
CA PHE A 151 -3.45 -23.61 -8.99
C PHE A 151 -2.41 -23.45 -7.88
N VAL A 152 -2.72 -22.69 -6.82
CA VAL A 152 -1.78 -22.50 -5.69
C VAL A 152 -1.53 -23.82 -4.96
N ALA A 153 -2.56 -24.68 -4.83
CA ALA A 153 -2.41 -26.01 -4.25
C ALA A 153 -1.53 -26.92 -5.13
N GLU A 154 -1.80 -26.97 -6.44
CA GLU A 154 -1.00 -27.71 -7.42
C GLU A 154 0.46 -27.24 -7.46
N TYR A 155 0.68 -25.92 -7.41
CA TYR A 155 2.02 -25.36 -7.37
C TYR A 155 2.78 -25.77 -6.10
N ARG A 156 2.12 -25.75 -4.93
CA ARG A 156 2.73 -26.16 -3.67
C ARG A 156 3.09 -27.63 -3.69
N GLU A 157 2.17 -28.47 -4.15
CA GLU A 157 2.41 -29.91 -4.31
C GLU A 157 3.58 -30.18 -5.26
N LEU A 158 3.63 -29.49 -6.42
CA LEU A 158 4.74 -29.55 -7.35
C LEU A 158 6.05 -29.16 -6.68
N LYS A 159 6.06 -28.06 -5.93
CA LYS A 159 7.25 -27.52 -5.27
C LYS A 159 7.75 -28.45 -4.16
N ASP A 160 6.85 -28.97 -3.33
CA ASP A 160 7.18 -29.82 -2.18
C ASP A 160 7.73 -31.18 -2.62
N ASN A 161 7.28 -31.69 -3.78
CA ASN A 161 7.72 -32.95 -4.37
C ASN A 161 8.78 -32.77 -5.46
N LEU A 162 9.34 -31.56 -5.64
CA LEU A 162 10.25 -31.24 -6.72
C LEU A 162 11.61 -31.95 -6.52
N PRO A 163 12.06 -32.84 -7.43
CA PRO A 163 13.41 -33.37 -7.41
C PRO A 163 14.45 -32.25 -7.45
N LYS A 164 15.60 -32.48 -6.82
CA LYS A 164 16.66 -31.46 -6.68
C LYS A 164 17.18 -30.94 -8.03
N GLU A 165 17.17 -31.80 -9.04
CA GLU A 165 17.61 -31.49 -10.41
C GLU A 165 16.55 -30.69 -11.20
N ASP A 166 15.27 -30.80 -10.83
CA ASP A 166 14.18 -30.14 -11.50
C ASP A 166 14.11 -28.68 -11.08
N LYS A 167 13.64 -27.80 -11.98
CA LYS A 167 13.53 -26.37 -11.71
C LYS A 167 12.20 -25.79 -12.22
N ILE A 168 11.69 -24.82 -11.46
CA ILE A 168 10.47 -24.07 -11.82
C ILE A 168 10.85 -22.68 -12.31
N TYR A 169 10.35 -22.30 -13.48
CA TYR A 169 10.49 -20.97 -14.05
C TYR A 169 9.13 -20.34 -14.28
N PHE A 170 8.97 -19.08 -13.89
CA PHE A 170 7.83 -18.25 -14.25
C PHE A 170 8.17 -17.46 -15.50
N VAL A 171 7.31 -17.51 -16.52
CA VAL A 171 7.55 -16.93 -17.84
C VAL A 171 6.47 -15.92 -18.17
N ASP A 172 6.88 -14.79 -18.72
CA ASP A 172 5.98 -13.77 -19.27
C ASP A 172 6.74 -12.79 -20.18
N GLY A 173 5.97 -12.04 -20.95
CA GLY A 173 6.46 -11.00 -21.85
C GLY A 173 6.23 -9.60 -21.32
N VAL A 174 7.24 -8.73 -21.40
CA VAL A 174 7.12 -7.33 -21.04
C VAL A 174 7.46 -6.39 -22.20
N HIS A 175 6.74 -5.26 -22.26
CA HIS A 175 6.87 -4.27 -23.32
C HIS A 175 7.15 -2.87 -22.77
N PRO A 176 8.32 -2.63 -22.12
CA PRO A 176 8.63 -1.30 -21.61
C PRO A 176 8.74 -0.30 -22.77
N GLN A 177 8.02 0.80 -22.65
CA GLN A 177 7.97 1.85 -23.65
C GLN A 177 9.02 2.92 -23.36
N HIS A 178 9.59 3.50 -24.44
CA HIS A 178 10.46 4.67 -24.38
C HIS A 178 9.62 5.92 -24.09
N ASN A 179 9.04 5.95 -22.91
CA ASN A 179 8.23 7.06 -22.45
C ASN A 179 8.37 7.20 -20.93
N THR A 180 8.51 8.43 -20.45
CA THR A 180 8.57 8.68 -19.01
C THR A 180 7.21 8.46 -18.40
N ILE A 181 7.13 7.62 -17.37
CA ILE A 181 5.94 7.41 -16.56
C ILE A 181 6.17 8.08 -15.21
N ALA A 182 5.23 8.93 -14.80
CA ALA A 182 5.28 9.55 -13.49
C ALA A 182 4.95 8.51 -12.42
N GLY A 183 5.88 8.28 -11.51
CA GLY A 183 5.73 7.49 -10.31
C GLY A 183 5.74 8.37 -9.07
N TYR A 184 5.50 7.80 -7.90
CA TYR A 184 5.60 8.51 -6.64
C TYR A 184 7.05 8.94 -6.36
N GLY A 185 7.21 10.12 -5.76
CA GLY A 185 8.52 10.66 -5.39
C GLY A 185 8.39 11.79 -4.38
N TRP A 186 9.48 12.13 -3.72
CA TRP A 186 9.52 13.23 -2.77
C TRP A 186 9.58 14.57 -3.50
N ILE A 187 8.53 15.37 -3.37
CA ILE A 187 8.41 16.71 -3.95
C ILE A 187 8.12 17.70 -2.82
N LYS A 188 8.80 18.83 -2.84
CA LYS A 188 8.62 19.88 -1.81
C LYS A 188 7.15 20.32 -1.78
N LYS A 189 6.56 20.39 -0.59
CA LYS A 189 5.17 20.84 -0.39
C LYS A 189 4.91 22.18 -1.08
N GLY A 190 3.83 22.26 -1.83
CA GLY A 190 3.44 23.46 -2.61
C GLY A 190 4.24 23.68 -3.90
N LYS A 191 5.12 22.74 -4.31
CA LYS A 191 5.82 22.77 -5.59
C LYS A 191 5.34 21.66 -6.52
N THR A 192 5.37 21.95 -7.82
CA THR A 192 5.11 20.97 -8.87
C THR A 192 6.44 20.58 -9.51
N LYS A 193 6.68 19.28 -9.67
CA LYS A 193 7.83 18.75 -10.43
C LYS A 193 7.37 18.33 -11.82
N GLN A 194 7.85 19.01 -12.84
CA GLN A 194 7.60 18.63 -14.23
C GLN A 194 8.68 17.64 -14.68
N LEU A 195 8.27 16.58 -15.37
CA LEU A 195 9.13 15.59 -16.00
C LEU A 195 9.01 15.73 -17.51
N LYS A 196 10.15 15.69 -18.19
CA LYS A 196 10.17 15.58 -19.65
C LYS A 196 9.62 14.22 -20.04
N THR A 197 8.90 14.14 -21.14
CA THR A 197 8.37 12.89 -21.67
C THR A 197 8.61 12.81 -23.18
N ASN A 198 8.70 11.60 -23.69
CA ASN A 198 8.78 11.34 -25.12
C ASN A 198 7.38 11.04 -25.68
N ASN A 199 7.10 11.47 -26.89
CA ASN A 199 5.88 11.13 -27.61
C ASN A 199 6.09 9.86 -28.47
N GLY A 200 7.17 9.13 -28.25
CA GLY A 200 7.59 7.98 -29.05
C GLY A 200 6.77 6.74 -28.78
N ARG A 201 6.48 5.98 -29.85
CA ARG A 201 5.83 4.66 -29.79
C ARG A 201 6.85 3.51 -29.69
N GLN A 202 8.14 3.84 -29.57
CA GLN A 202 9.20 2.83 -29.50
C GLN A 202 9.12 2.08 -28.17
N ARG A 203 9.27 0.77 -28.25
CA ARG A 203 9.27 -0.13 -27.09
C ARG A 203 10.30 -1.23 -27.26
N ILE A 204 10.69 -1.82 -26.17
CA ILE A 204 11.49 -3.04 -26.15
C ILE A 204 10.54 -4.19 -25.85
N ASN A 205 10.63 -5.29 -26.59
CA ASN A 205 9.87 -6.49 -26.26
C ASN A 205 10.83 -7.52 -25.67
N ILE A 206 10.53 -7.98 -24.48
CA ILE A 206 11.34 -8.94 -23.73
C ILE A 206 10.44 -10.10 -23.34
N ASN A 207 10.82 -11.30 -23.73
CA ASN A 207 10.26 -12.53 -23.20
C ASN A 207 11.24 -13.07 -22.15
N GLY A 208 10.81 -13.22 -20.92
CA GLY A 208 11.68 -13.57 -19.79
C GLY A 208 11.21 -14.76 -18.98
N ALA A 209 12.13 -15.35 -18.28
CA ALA A 209 11.92 -16.44 -17.34
C ALA A 209 12.68 -16.15 -16.04
N ILE A 210 12.05 -16.35 -14.89
CA ILE A 210 12.68 -16.26 -13.58
C ILE A 210 12.55 -17.56 -12.81
N ASN A 211 13.67 -18.05 -12.28
CA ASN A 211 13.68 -19.09 -11.28
C ASN A 211 13.71 -18.46 -9.89
N LEU A 212 12.77 -18.81 -9.01
CA LEU A 212 12.65 -18.18 -7.69
C LEU A 212 13.68 -18.64 -6.68
N GLU A 213 14.16 -19.88 -6.79
CA GLU A 213 15.16 -20.40 -5.85
C GLU A 213 16.50 -19.73 -6.05
N THR A 214 16.95 -19.65 -7.32
CA THR A 214 18.26 -19.10 -7.68
C THR A 214 18.21 -17.60 -7.97
N LYS A 215 17.01 -17.00 -8.09
CA LYS A 215 16.79 -15.65 -8.59
C LYS A 215 17.41 -15.39 -9.97
N GLN A 216 17.67 -16.46 -10.71
CA GLN A 216 18.21 -16.38 -12.06
C GLN A 216 17.12 -15.93 -13.03
N VAL A 217 17.45 -14.93 -13.84
CA VAL A 217 16.59 -14.45 -14.93
C VAL A 217 17.25 -14.76 -16.26
N ILE A 218 16.49 -15.37 -17.15
CA ILE A 218 16.88 -15.63 -18.56
C ILE A 218 15.89 -14.84 -19.42
N TYR A 219 16.37 -14.13 -20.43
CA TYR A 219 15.49 -13.34 -21.29
C TYR A 219 15.95 -13.32 -22.75
N VAL A 220 14.98 -13.15 -23.63
CA VAL A 220 15.18 -12.92 -25.07
C VAL A 220 14.55 -11.58 -25.42
N LYS A 221 15.30 -10.73 -26.15
CA LYS A 221 14.83 -9.49 -26.72
C LYS A 221 14.60 -9.71 -28.22
N ASP A 222 13.42 -9.30 -28.73
CA ASP A 222 13.10 -9.41 -30.14
C ASP A 222 12.18 -8.24 -30.58
N GLU A 223 11.92 -8.13 -31.86
CA GLU A 223 10.96 -7.15 -32.42
C GLU A 223 9.52 -7.46 -31.99
N ARG A 224 9.19 -8.73 -31.80
CA ARG A 224 7.87 -9.21 -31.38
C ARG A 224 8.00 -10.40 -30.43
N ILE A 225 7.06 -10.51 -29.51
CA ILE A 225 6.89 -11.74 -28.70
C ILE A 225 5.93 -12.67 -29.45
N ASN A 226 6.42 -13.87 -29.77
CA ASN A 226 5.69 -14.87 -30.55
C ASN A 226 6.22 -16.31 -30.22
N ALA A 227 5.77 -17.31 -30.97
CA ALA A 227 6.20 -18.69 -30.79
C ALA A 227 7.71 -18.88 -30.98
N GLN A 228 8.34 -18.16 -31.92
CA GLN A 228 9.78 -18.24 -32.16
C GLN A 228 10.59 -17.69 -30.98
N THR A 229 10.17 -16.54 -30.44
CA THR A 229 10.82 -15.96 -29.25
C THR A 229 10.66 -16.86 -28.01
N MET A 230 9.51 -17.51 -27.87
CA MET A 230 9.33 -18.51 -26.80
C MET A 230 10.29 -19.69 -26.97
N ILE A 231 10.41 -20.26 -28.16
CA ILE A 231 11.36 -21.34 -28.43
C ILE A 231 12.81 -20.88 -28.18
N ALA A 232 13.16 -19.67 -28.58
CA ALA A 232 14.47 -19.10 -28.31
C ALA A 232 14.76 -19.02 -26.79
N LEU A 233 13.75 -18.59 -25.99
CA LEU A 233 13.83 -18.56 -24.54
C LEU A 233 14.02 -19.97 -23.97
N LEU A 234 13.20 -20.93 -24.40
CA LEU A 234 13.31 -22.35 -23.95
C LEU A 234 14.68 -22.95 -24.27
N LYS A 235 15.23 -22.69 -25.47
CA LYS A 235 16.60 -23.10 -25.83
C LYS A 235 17.65 -22.54 -24.89
N GLN A 236 17.51 -21.27 -24.46
CA GLN A 236 18.43 -20.68 -23.47
C GLN A 236 18.27 -21.33 -22.09
N ILE A 237 17.05 -21.61 -21.66
CA ILE A 237 16.79 -22.31 -20.39
C ILE A 237 17.41 -23.72 -20.43
N LEU A 238 17.16 -24.49 -21.50
CA LEU A 238 17.74 -25.83 -21.69
C LEU A 238 19.27 -25.82 -21.73
N LYS A 239 19.88 -24.78 -22.32
CA LYS A 239 21.34 -24.60 -22.31
C LYS A 239 21.89 -24.33 -20.92
N THR A 240 21.13 -23.61 -20.11
CA THR A 240 21.52 -23.24 -18.74
C THR A 240 21.32 -24.39 -17.77
N GLN A 241 20.21 -25.13 -17.92
CA GLN A 241 19.86 -26.27 -17.09
C GLN A 241 20.02 -27.57 -17.91
N LYS A 242 21.11 -28.26 -17.67
CA LYS A 242 21.46 -29.48 -18.43
C LYS A 242 20.72 -30.72 -17.96
N GLU A 243 20.32 -30.77 -16.69
CA GLU A 243 19.72 -31.96 -16.04
C GLU A 243 18.35 -31.63 -15.45
N GLY A 244 17.56 -32.65 -15.16
CA GLY A 244 16.24 -32.54 -14.57
C GLY A 244 15.15 -32.00 -15.50
N LYS A 245 13.90 -32.00 -15.05
CA LYS A 245 12.77 -31.38 -15.74
C LYS A 245 12.76 -29.86 -15.53
N ILE A 246 12.18 -29.19 -16.48
CA ILE A 246 12.01 -27.74 -16.48
C ILE A 246 10.51 -27.46 -16.49
N HIS A 247 9.98 -27.08 -15.33
CA HIS A 247 8.59 -26.72 -15.17
C HIS A 247 8.43 -25.24 -15.48
N ILE A 248 7.64 -24.92 -16.50
CA ILE A 248 7.39 -23.56 -16.97
C ILE A 248 5.99 -23.15 -16.59
N ILE A 249 5.85 -22.15 -15.73
CA ILE A 249 4.59 -21.54 -15.36
C ILE A 249 4.39 -20.29 -16.24
N LEU A 250 3.27 -20.20 -16.95
CA LEU A 250 2.99 -19.16 -17.93
C LEU A 250 1.48 -18.89 -18.05
N ASP A 251 1.11 -17.78 -18.64
CA ASP A 251 -0.27 -17.45 -18.95
C ASP A 251 -0.80 -18.25 -20.17
N ASN A 252 -2.06 -18.01 -20.52
CA ASN A 252 -2.71 -18.69 -21.63
C ASN A 252 -2.58 -17.92 -22.97
N ALA A 253 -1.48 -17.21 -23.23
CA ALA A 253 -1.31 -16.51 -24.50
C ALA A 253 -1.31 -17.47 -25.69
N ARG A 254 -1.99 -17.10 -26.77
CA ARG A 254 -2.24 -17.97 -27.94
C ARG A 254 -0.98 -18.53 -28.57
N TYR A 255 0.13 -17.79 -28.53
CA TYR A 255 1.39 -18.24 -29.14
C TYR A 255 2.07 -19.38 -28.38
N TYR A 256 1.75 -19.61 -27.10
CA TYR A 256 2.21 -20.79 -26.37
C TYR A 256 1.55 -22.09 -26.85
N HIS A 257 0.34 -21.98 -27.41
CA HIS A 257 -0.40 -23.11 -27.96
C HIS A 257 -0.14 -23.34 -29.47
N ALA A 258 0.76 -22.53 -30.06
CA ALA A 258 1.10 -22.66 -31.47
C ALA A 258 1.74 -24.03 -31.77
N ARG A 259 1.44 -24.56 -32.98
CA ARG A 259 1.99 -25.84 -33.41
C ARG A 259 3.51 -25.92 -33.27
N LEU A 260 4.20 -24.86 -33.65
CA LEU A 260 5.66 -24.77 -33.55
C LEU A 260 6.17 -25.01 -32.13
N VAL A 261 5.48 -24.49 -31.10
CA VAL A 261 5.82 -24.70 -29.69
C VAL A 261 5.51 -26.11 -29.27
N LYS A 262 4.38 -26.68 -29.69
CA LYS A 262 4.01 -28.07 -29.41
C LYS A 262 5.00 -29.06 -30.01
N ASP A 263 5.41 -28.86 -31.25
CA ASP A 263 6.40 -29.68 -31.93
C ASP A 263 7.74 -29.62 -31.18
N PHE A 264 8.17 -28.40 -30.77
CA PHE A 264 9.37 -28.23 -29.97
C PHE A 264 9.30 -28.94 -28.61
N LEU A 265 8.15 -28.92 -27.92
CA LEU A 265 7.96 -29.61 -26.63
C LEU A 265 7.97 -31.14 -26.81
N ALA A 266 7.44 -31.66 -27.94
CA ALA A 266 7.49 -33.09 -28.24
C ALA A 266 8.95 -33.59 -28.38
N ASP A 267 9.82 -32.78 -28.99
CA ASP A 267 11.23 -33.06 -29.12
C ASP A 267 12.04 -32.85 -27.81
N ASN A 268 11.47 -32.11 -26.87
CA ASN A 268 12.14 -31.75 -25.60
C ASN A 268 11.28 -32.10 -24.38
N SER A 269 11.10 -33.40 -24.13
CA SER A 269 10.24 -33.98 -23.06
C SER A 269 10.60 -33.53 -21.63
N ARG A 270 11.77 -32.91 -21.43
CA ARG A 270 12.18 -32.32 -20.16
C ARG A 270 11.42 -31.03 -19.83
N VAL A 271 10.81 -30.38 -20.81
CA VAL A 271 10.07 -29.11 -20.61
C VAL A 271 8.60 -29.40 -20.40
N VAL A 272 8.07 -29.01 -19.26
CA VAL A 272 6.66 -29.21 -18.88
C VAL A 272 5.99 -27.86 -18.66
N PHE A 273 4.89 -27.59 -19.35
CA PHE A 273 4.13 -26.36 -19.20
C PHE A 273 3.02 -26.51 -18.17
N HIS A 274 2.90 -25.50 -17.29
CA HIS A 274 1.82 -25.32 -16.33
C HIS A 274 1.15 -23.99 -16.60
N PHE A 275 -0.11 -24.02 -17.00
CA PHE A 275 -0.83 -22.81 -17.37
C PHE A 275 -1.53 -22.19 -16.16
N LEU A 276 -1.36 -20.88 -16.00
CA LEU A 276 -2.05 -20.09 -14.99
C LEU A 276 -3.56 -20.04 -15.27
N PRO A 277 -4.40 -19.94 -14.24
CA PRO A 277 -5.81 -19.64 -14.43
C PRO A 277 -6.01 -18.37 -15.26
N PRO A 278 -7.03 -18.29 -16.11
CA PRO A 278 -7.34 -17.07 -16.85
C PRO A 278 -7.52 -15.87 -15.92
N TYR A 279 -7.08 -14.71 -16.36
CA TYR A 279 -7.22 -13.43 -15.62
C TYR A 279 -6.57 -13.41 -14.22
N SER A 280 -5.48 -14.15 -14.02
CA SER A 280 -4.77 -14.26 -12.75
C SER A 280 -3.30 -13.83 -12.84
N PRO A 281 -2.99 -12.57 -13.25
CA PRO A 281 -1.61 -12.08 -13.35
C PRO A 281 -0.92 -12.03 -11.98
N ASN A 282 -1.67 -11.91 -10.89
CA ASN A 282 -1.18 -11.96 -9.50
C ASN A 282 -0.45 -13.25 -9.14
N LEU A 283 -0.72 -14.34 -9.86
CA LEU A 283 -0.07 -15.64 -9.69
C LEU A 283 1.20 -15.79 -10.54
N ASN A 284 1.45 -14.89 -11.50
CA ASN A 284 2.69 -14.91 -12.27
C ASN A 284 3.75 -14.03 -11.61
N ILE A 285 4.68 -14.65 -10.91
CA ILE A 285 5.68 -13.94 -10.09
C ILE A 285 6.62 -13.09 -10.95
N ILE A 286 6.84 -13.42 -12.20
CA ILE A 286 7.67 -12.60 -13.08
C ILE A 286 7.09 -11.19 -13.31
N GLU A 287 5.79 -11.00 -13.13
CA GLU A 287 5.16 -9.66 -13.18
C GLU A 287 5.73 -8.72 -12.11
N ARG A 288 6.14 -9.27 -10.97
CA ARG A 288 6.82 -8.49 -9.92
C ARG A 288 8.22 -8.06 -10.35
N LEU A 289 8.93 -8.90 -11.11
CA LEU A 289 10.20 -8.51 -11.75
C LEU A 289 9.99 -7.38 -12.74
N TRP A 290 8.91 -7.44 -13.54
CA TRP A 290 8.58 -6.37 -14.48
C TRP A 290 8.20 -5.06 -13.77
N HIS A 291 7.60 -5.16 -12.60
CA HIS A 291 7.34 -3.98 -11.76
C HIS A 291 8.65 -3.34 -11.30
N ILE A 292 9.60 -4.13 -10.79
CA ILE A 292 10.94 -3.66 -10.40
C ILE A 292 11.66 -3.01 -11.60
N LEU A 293 11.59 -3.63 -12.77
CA LEU A 293 12.16 -3.06 -13.99
C LEU A 293 11.55 -1.67 -14.31
N LYS A 294 10.22 -1.54 -14.19
CA LYS A 294 9.55 -0.26 -14.43
C LYS A 294 9.94 0.79 -13.39
N GLU A 295 10.02 0.43 -12.12
CA GLU A 295 10.44 1.33 -11.04
C GLU A 295 11.85 1.86 -11.24
N GLU A 296 12.79 0.97 -11.57
CA GLU A 296 14.22 1.32 -11.65
C GLU A 296 14.62 1.98 -12.96
N VAL A 297 13.90 1.69 -14.05
CA VAL A 297 14.30 2.13 -15.38
C VAL A 297 13.33 3.15 -15.99
N VAL A 298 12.03 3.02 -15.73
CA VAL A 298 11.01 3.80 -16.46
C VAL A 298 10.45 4.95 -15.64
N TYR A 299 10.16 4.72 -14.34
CA TYR A 299 9.50 5.73 -13.52
C TYR A 299 10.40 6.92 -13.24
N ASN A 300 9.84 8.10 -13.43
CA ASN A 300 10.50 9.39 -13.17
C ASN A 300 11.81 9.63 -13.95
N THR A 301 12.12 8.81 -14.95
CA THR A 301 13.37 8.88 -15.70
C THR A 301 13.08 9.24 -17.16
N PHE A 302 13.79 10.26 -17.66
CA PHE A 302 13.73 10.70 -19.06
C PHE A 302 14.96 10.26 -19.82
N TYR A 303 14.75 9.56 -20.93
CA TYR A 303 15.81 9.19 -21.87
C TYR A 303 15.65 9.95 -23.19
N LEU A 304 16.61 10.80 -23.53
CA LEU A 304 16.55 11.61 -24.74
C LEU A 304 16.49 10.74 -26.01
N ARG A 305 17.26 9.64 -26.06
CA ARG A 305 17.34 8.74 -27.22
C ARG A 305 16.94 7.32 -26.81
N PHE A 306 16.32 6.61 -27.74
CA PHE A 306 15.92 5.23 -27.54
C PHE A 306 17.08 4.31 -27.14
N CYS A 307 18.26 4.49 -27.77
CA CYS A 307 19.45 3.69 -27.45
C CYS A 307 19.90 3.86 -25.99
N ASN A 308 19.67 5.03 -25.35
CA ASN A 308 19.98 5.22 -23.93
C ASN A 308 19.02 4.44 -23.05
N PHE A 309 17.75 4.41 -23.42
CA PHE A 309 16.74 3.58 -22.77
C PHE A 309 17.08 2.09 -22.89
N GLU A 310 17.45 1.62 -24.09
CA GLU A 310 17.88 0.22 -24.28
C GLU A 310 19.09 -0.13 -23.43
N LYS A 311 20.09 0.75 -23.35
CA LYS A 311 21.26 0.55 -22.47
C LYS A 311 20.88 0.47 -21.01
N ALA A 312 19.90 1.27 -20.54
CA ALA A 312 19.43 1.23 -19.17
C ALA A 312 18.72 -0.11 -18.85
N VAL A 313 17.85 -0.58 -19.76
CA VAL A 313 17.22 -1.90 -19.63
C VAL A 313 18.27 -3.02 -19.62
N LYS A 314 19.24 -2.98 -20.52
CA LYS A 314 20.33 -3.96 -20.56
C LYS A 314 21.12 -3.98 -19.26
N LYS A 315 21.49 -2.79 -18.74
CA LYS A 315 22.21 -2.63 -17.47
C LYS A 315 21.43 -3.17 -16.27
N PHE A 316 20.08 -3.04 -16.27
CA PHE A 316 19.23 -3.62 -15.25
C PHE A 316 19.45 -5.14 -15.13
N PHE A 317 19.48 -5.84 -16.28
CA PHE A 317 19.69 -7.29 -16.29
C PHE A 317 21.16 -7.67 -15.99
N GLU A 318 22.12 -6.95 -16.54
CA GLU A 318 23.54 -7.20 -16.31
C GLU A 318 23.93 -7.03 -14.84
N ASN A 319 23.40 -5.99 -14.19
CA ASN A 319 23.67 -5.71 -12.77
C ASN A 319 22.79 -6.55 -11.83
N LYS A 320 21.84 -7.34 -12.35
CA LYS A 320 20.91 -8.15 -11.55
C LYS A 320 20.20 -7.32 -10.45
N VAL A 321 19.69 -6.14 -10.81
CA VAL A 321 19.15 -5.15 -9.87
C VAL A 321 18.06 -5.72 -8.95
N TRP A 322 17.27 -6.68 -9.43
CA TRP A 322 16.26 -7.38 -8.62
C TRP A 322 16.82 -8.23 -7.47
N MET A 323 18.13 -8.45 -7.42
CA MET A 323 18.81 -9.16 -6.33
C MET A 323 19.22 -8.22 -5.19
N ASP A 324 19.05 -6.92 -5.34
CA ASP A 324 19.32 -5.95 -4.29
C ASP A 324 18.43 -6.21 -3.07
N LYS A 325 18.97 -6.00 -1.88
CA LYS A 325 18.29 -6.25 -0.60
C LYS A 325 16.92 -5.58 -0.49
N LYS A 326 16.73 -4.40 -1.11
CA LYS A 326 15.44 -3.68 -1.13
C LYS A 326 14.31 -4.46 -1.83
N PHE A 327 14.63 -5.43 -2.68
CA PHE A 327 13.68 -6.25 -3.42
C PHE A 327 13.58 -7.70 -2.90
N GLU A 328 14.27 -8.04 -1.81
CA GLU A 328 14.33 -9.39 -1.26
C GLU A 328 12.93 -10.00 -1.02
N ASN A 329 12.00 -9.17 -0.51
CA ASN A 329 10.63 -9.59 -0.23
C ASN A 329 9.67 -9.45 -1.42
N ALA A 330 10.11 -8.89 -2.54
CA ALA A 330 9.24 -8.69 -3.71
C ALA A 330 9.10 -9.97 -4.53
N LEU A 331 10.20 -10.72 -4.70
CA LEU A 331 10.25 -11.94 -5.52
C LEU A 331 10.13 -13.19 -4.64
N THR A 332 8.95 -13.41 -4.11
CA THR A 332 8.58 -14.58 -3.30
C THR A 332 7.38 -15.28 -3.90
N ASP A 333 7.11 -16.52 -3.54
CA ASP A 333 5.93 -17.28 -3.93
C ASP A 333 4.76 -17.11 -2.94
N ASN A 334 4.74 -16.00 -2.24
CA ASN A 334 3.57 -15.59 -1.45
C ASN A 334 2.50 -15.06 -2.40
N PHE A 335 1.64 -15.95 -2.87
CA PHE A 335 0.54 -15.61 -3.76
C PHE A 335 -0.58 -14.89 -3.00
N GLN A 336 -1.06 -13.79 -3.58
CA GLN A 336 -2.24 -13.09 -3.09
C GLN A 336 -3.40 -13.46 -4.01
N ILE A 337 -4.41 -14.14 -3.46
CA ILE A 337 -5.63 -14.45 -4.19
C ILE A 337 -6.40 -13.15 -4.43
N ILE A 338 -6.82 -12.93 -5.67
CA ILE A 338 -7.67 -11.81 -6.03
C ILE A 338 -9.12 -12.28 -5.91
N GLU A 339 -9.84 -11.69 -4.94
CA GLU A 339 -11.28 -11.84 -4.77
C GLU A 339 -11.96 -10.65 -5.47
N PRO A 340 -12.66 -10.87 -6.59
CA PRO A 340 -13.43 -9.81 -7.20
C PRO A 340 -14.58 -9.44 -6.27
N ASP A 341 -14.60 -8.20 -5.79
CA ASP A 341 -15.72 -7.68 -5.01
C ASP A 341 -16.84 -7.26 -5.98
N PHE A 342 -17.87 -8.09 -6.07
CA PHE A 342 -19.07 -7.84 -6.87
C PHE A 342 -20.18 -7.12 -6.08
N SER A 343 -19.92 -6.70 -4.84
CA SER A 343 -20.92 -6.01 -4.01
C SER A 343 -21.24 -4.60 -4.51
N ALA A 344 -20.35 -3.99 -5.29
CA ALA A 344 -20.64 -2.75 -5.97
C ALA A 344 -21.54 -3.01 -7.18
N SER A 345 -22.84 -2.77 -7.01
CA SER A 345 -23.79 -2.73 -8.12
C SER A 345 -23.36 -1.69 -9.14
N TYR A 346 -22.91 -2.15 -10.30
CA TYR A 346 -22.69 -1.27 -11.44
C TYR A 346 -24.06 -0.84 -11.97
N LEU A 347 -24.36 0.45 -11.85
CA LEU A 347 -25.39 1.15 -12.62
C LEU A 347 -24.92 1.34 -14.06
#